data_5ef38abe3cd3177b18f49bb84eccbf14
#
_entry.id   5ef38abe3cd3177b18f49bb84eccbf14
#
_cell.length_a   1.000
_cell.length_b   1.000
_cell.length_c   1.000
_cell.angle_alpha   90.00
_cell.angle_beta   90.00
_cell.angle_gamma   90.00
#
_symmetry.space_group_name_H-M   'P 1'
#
loop_
_entity.id
_entity.type
_entity.pdbx_description
1 polymer ?
#
loop_
_entity_poly.entity_id
_entity_poly.type
_entity_poly.pdbx_seq_one_letter_code
_entity_poly.pdbx_strand_id
1 'polypeptide(L)'
;SNISVAELAEACKLSQTHFRRLFVKLFGCSPSDYRLNKRILKAKDLLLSGEYSVSDTAREVGFDDASYFSRLFRQRTGDSPSEFLKQDTQMNL
;
A
#
# COMPACT_ATOMS: atom_id res chain seq x y z
N SER A 1 -3.44 -11.91 -1.34
CA SER A 1 -4.81 -12.37 -1.49
C SER A 1 -5.80 -11.26 -1.19
N ASN A 2 -6.94 -11.31 -1.82
CA ASN A 2 -7.94 -10.25 -1.76
C ASN A 2 -9.12 -10.59 -0.84
N ILE A 3 -8.81 -11.16 0.31
CA ILE A 3 -9.85 -11.48 1.29
C ILE A 3 -10.35 -10.17 1.92
N SER A 4 -11.67 -9.98 1.93
CA SER A 4 -12.27 -8.79 2.53
C SER A 4 -12.30 -8.89 4.05
N VAL A 5 -12.47 -7.73 4.71
CA VAL A 5 -12.63 -7.69 6.17
C VAL A 5 -13.85 -8.51 6.59
N ALA A 6 -14.94 -8.46 5.80
CA ALA A 6 -16.15 -9.24 6.11
C ALA A 6 -15.86 -10.74 6.06
N GLU A 7 -15.10 -11.20 5.07
CA GLU A 7 -14.75 -12.61 4.96
C GLU A 7 -13.85 -13.06 6.12
N LEU A 8 -12.89 -12.24 6.50
CA LEU A 8 -12.02 -12.53 7.64
C LEU A 8 -12.80 -12.58 8.95
N ALA A 9 -13.69 -11.62 9.16
CA ALA A 9 -14.52 -11.59 10.36
C ALA A 9 -15.40 -12.83 10.44
N GLU A 10 -15.96 -13.25 9.32
CA GLU A 10 -16.77 -14.47 9.23
C GLU A 10 -15.95 -15.70 9.59
N ALA A 11 -14.76 -15.81 9.05
CA ALA A 11 -13.87 -16.94 9.35
C ALA A 11 -13.49 -16.99 10.82
N CYS A 12 -13.34 -15.83 11.48
CA CYS A 12 -13.01 -15.73 12.90
C CYS A 12 -14.25 -15.75 13.79
N LYS A 13 -15.45 -15.76 13.19
CA LYS A 13 -16.73 -15.71 13.89
C LYS A 13 -16.88 -14.46 14.75
N LEU A 14 -16.36 -13.34 14.26
CA LEU A 14 -16.46 -12.04 14.91
C LEU A 14 -17.27 -11.08 14.06
N SER A 15 -17.88 -10.07 14.70
CA SER A 15 -18.46 -8.96 13.95
C SER A 15 -17.33 -8.16 13.29
N GLN A 16 -17.63 -7.44 12.20
CA GLN A 16 -16.62 -6.63 11.52
C GLN A 16 -16.04 -5.57 12.46
N THR A 17 -16.90 -4.95 13.29
CA THR A 17 -16.44 -3.94 14.25
C THR A 17 -15.46 -4.56 15.28
N HIS A 18 -15.81 -5.72 15.82
CA HIS A 18 -14.95 -6.41 16.78
C HIS A 18 -13.63 -6.81 16.14
N PHE A 19 -13.70 -7.37 14.93
CA PHE A 19 -12.50 -7.77 14.18
C PHE A 19 -11.57 -6.58 13.95
N ARG A 20 -12.12 -5.43 13.52
CA ARG A 20 -11.31 -4.23 13.28
C ARG A 20 -10.63 -3.73 14.54
N ARG A 21 -11.33 -3.72 15.66
CA ARG A 21 -10.75 -3.32 16.95
C ARG A 21 -9.59 -4.23 17.35
N LEU A 22 -9.80 -5.53 17.21
CA LEU A 22 -8.77 -6.51 17.54
C LEU A 22 -7.57 -6.35 16.59
N PHE A 23 -7.83 -6.16 15.30
CA PHE A 23 -6.78 -5.97 14.31
C PHE A 23 -5.93 -4.75 14.62
N VAL A 24 -6.56 -3.61 14.94
CA VAL A 24 -5.82 -2.39 15.31
C VAL A 24 -4.97 -2.62 16.57
N LYS A 25 -5.51 -3.34 17.53
CA LYS A 25 -4.78 -3.64 18.76
C LYS A 25 -3.54 -4.48 18.49
N LEU A 26 -3.64 -5.46 17.58
CA LEU A 26 -2.55 -6.38 17.28
C LEU A 26 -1.54 -5.80 16.29
N PHE A 27 -1.99 -5.04 15.30
CA PHE A 27 -1.15 -4.59 14.19
C PHE A 27 -0.89 -3.08 14.18
N GLY A 28 -1.54 -2.31 15.05
CA GLY A 28 -1.33 -0.87 15.14
C GLY A 28 -2.02 -0.04 14.08
N CYS A 29 -2.77 -0.66 13.15
CA CYS A 29 -3.50 0.06 12.11
C CYS A 29 -4.71 -0.78 11.68
N SER A 30 -5.64 -0.14 10.95
CA SER A 30 -6.82 -0.85 10.44
C SER A 30 -6.44 -1.87 9.38
N PRO A 31 -7.30 -2.87 9.12
CA PRO A 31 -7.05 -3.81 8.01
C PRO A 31 -6.90 -3.12 6.67
N SER A 32 -7.66 -2.06 6.41
CA SER A 32 -7.57 -1.29 5.16
C SER A 32 -6.21 -0.60 5.04
N ASP A 33 -5.74 0.03 6.11
CA ASP A 33 -4.43 0.68 6.12
C ASP A 33 -3.30 -0.32 5.97
N TYR A 34 -3.42 -1.46 6.64
CA TYR A 34 -2.44 -2.53 6.53
C TYR A 34 -2.30 -3.00 5.08
N ARG A 35 -3.43 -3.24 4.41
CA ARG A 35 -3.46 -3.67 3.02
C ARG A 35 -2.86 -2.59 2.10
N LEU A 36 -3.21 -1.34 2.34
CA LEU A 36 -2.70 -0.22 1.57
C LEU A 36 -1.18 -0.08 1.74
N ASN A 37 -0.70 -0.18 2.97
CA ASN A 37 0.74 -0.10 3.24
C ASN A 37 1.50 -1.20 2.51
N LYS A 38 0.94 -2.40 2.42
CA LYS A 38 1.57 -3.49 1.65
C LYS A 38 1.64 -3.18 0.16
N ARG A 39 0.59 -2.56 -0.39
CA ARG A 39 0.62 -2.13 -1.79
C ARG A 39 1.69 -1.07 -2.03
N ILE A 40 1.85 -0.13 -1.10
CA ILE A 40 2.87 0.90 -1.21
C ILE A 40 4.27 0.28 -1.14
N LEU A 41 4.50 -0.68 -0.26
CA LEU A 41 5.79 -1.37 -0.18
C LEU A 41 6.11 -2.09 -1.49
N LYS A 42 5.14 -2.78 -2.06
CA LYS A 42 5.32 -3.44 -3.36
C LYS A 42 5.61 -2.43 -4.46
N ALA A 43 4.93 -1.28 -4.43
CA ALA A 43 5.17 -0.22 -5.40
C ALA A 43 6.61 0.29 -5.32
N LYS A 44 7.15 0.46 -4.12
CA LYS A 44 8.55 0.86 -3.96
C LYS A 44 9.50 -0.14 -4.62
N ASP A 45 9.27 -1.42 -4.43
CA ASP A 45 10.10 -2.46 -5.04
C ASP A 45 10.04 -2.41 -6.56
N LEU A 46 8.83 -2.26 -7.12
CA LEU A 46 8.66 -2.18 -8.57
C LEU A 46 9.33 -0.96 -9.15
N LEU A 47 9.19 0.20 -8.49
CA LEU A 47 9.84 1.43 -8.93
C LEU A 47 11.36 1.29 -8.89
N LEU A 48 11.90 0.71 -7.84
CA LEU A 48 13.35 0.55 -7.67
C LEU A 48 13.94 -0.45 -8.66
N SER A 49 13.14 -1.37 -9.16
CA SER A 49 13.61 -2.33 -10.17
C SER A 49 14.02 -1.67 -11.48
N GLY A 50 13.48 -0.48 -11.76
CA GLY A 50 13.75 0.23 -13.01
C GLY A 50 12.99 -0.32 -14.21
N GLU A 51 12.17 -1.34 -14.03
CA GLU A 51 11.45 -2.00 -15.12
C GLU A 51 10.01 -1.51 -15.28
N TYR A 52 9.53 -0.69 -14.34
CA TYR A 52 8.14 -0.22 -14.31
C TYR A 52 8.09 1.30 -14.28
N SER A 53 7.30 1.89 -15.15
CA SER A 53 6.97 3.32 -15.05
C SER A 53 6.07 3.53 -13.83
N VAL A 54 5.86 4.80 -13.45
CA VAL A 54 4.92 5.12 -12.38
C VAL A 54 3.51 4.61 -12.72
N SER A 55 3.06 4.79 -13.96
CA SER A 55 1.76 4.31 -14.39
C SER A 55 1.65 2.79 -14.35
N ASP A 56 2.69 2.09 -14.80
CA ASP A 56 2.71 0.62 -14.76
C ASP A 56 2.72 0.11 -13.32
N THR A 57 3.49 0.76 -12.46
CA THR A 57 3.54 0.42 -11.03
C THR A 57 2.17 0.58 -10.39
N ALA A 58 1.50 1.70 -10.65
CA ALA A 58 0.16 1.95 -10.12
C ALA A 58 -0.79 0.81 -10.49
N ARG A 59 -0.77 0.43 -11.75
CA ARG A 59 -1.64 -0.64 -12.27
C ARG A 59 -1.31 -1.98 -11.61
N GLU A 60 -0.04 -2.31 -11.49
CA GLU A 60 0.40 -3.58 -10.91
C GLU A 60 -0.03 -3.72 -9.44
N VAL A 61 -0.05 -2.63 -8.69
CA VAL A 61 -0.47 -2.69 -7.28
C VAL A 61 -1.95 -2.39 -7.08
N GLY A 62 -2.74 -2.35 -8.18
CA GLY A 62 -4.18 -2.34 -8.12
C GLY A 62 -4.85 -0.99 -8.20
N PHE A 63 -4.17 0.03 -8.73
CA PHE A 63 -4.76 1.36 -8.92
C PHE A 63 -5.02 1.62 -10.40
N ASP A 64 -6.24 2.08 -10.70
CA ASP A 64 -6.63 2.41 -12.08
C ASP A 64 -6.14 3.80 -12.49
N ASP A 65 -5.94 4.68 -11.52
CA ASP A 65 -5.57 6.09 -11.74
C ASP A 65 -4.18 6.34 -11.17
N ALA A 66 -3.21 6.61 -12.04
CA ALA A 66 -1.84 6.88 -11.65
C ALA A 66 -1.71 8.16 -10.83
N SER A 67 -2.55 9.17 -11.11
CA SER A 67 -2.54 10.42 -10.34
C SER A 67 -2.98 10.19 -8.90
N TYR A 68 -4.03 9.42 -8.71
CA TYR A 68 -4.50 9.05 -7.39
C TYR A 68 -3.44 8.23 -6.64
N PHE A 69 -2.85 7.26 -7.32
CA PHE A 69 -1.76 6.47 -6.75
C PHE A 69 -0.60 7.35 -6.29
N SER A 70 -0.20 8.32 -7.11
CA SER A 70 0.92 9.20 -6.79
C SER A 70 0.63 10.05 -5.55
N ARG A 71 -0.58 10.58 -5.43
CA ARG A 71 -0.98 11.35 -4.26
C ARG A 71 -0.97 10.49 -3.00
N LEU A 72 -1.49 9.28 -3.11
CA LEU A 72 -1.55 8.34 -1.99
C LEU A 72 -0.16 7.89 -1.57
N PHE A 73 0.71 7.62 -2.55
CA PHE A 73 2.10 7.26 -2.31
C PHE A 73 2.80 8.38 -1.52
N ARG A 74 2.63 9.63 -1.96
CA ARG A 74 3.21 10.77 -1.27
C ARG A 74 2.66 10.92 0.15
N GLN A 75 1.35 10.74 0.32
CA GLN A 75 0.72 10.82 1.63
C GLN A 75 1.30 9.79 2.60
N ARG A 76 1.58 8.59 2.11
CA ARG A 76 2.05 7.47 2.95
C ARG A 76 3.56 7.44 3.15
N THR A 77 4.33 7.94 2.20
CA THR A 77 5.80 7.86 2.25
C THR A 77 6.48 9.20 2.49
N GLY A 78 5.78 10.30 2.25
CA GLY A 78 6.35 11.63 2.33
C GLY A 78 6.84 12.16 0.99
N ASP A 79 6.99 11.30 -0.02
CA ASP A 79 7.50 11.68 -1.34
C ASP A 79 6.63 11.13 -2.44
N SER A 80 6.53 11.86 -3.57
CA SER A 80 5.91 11.30 -4.76
C SER A 80 6.80 10.16 -5.29
N PRO A 81 6.26 9.29 -6.18
CA PRO A 81 7.09 8.24 -6.78
C PRO A 81 8.33 8.78 -7.48
N SER A 82 8.22 9.91 -8.17
CA SER A 82 9.36 10.54 -8.85
C SER A 82 10.41 11.06 -7.86
N GLU A 83 9.96 11.71 -6.79
CA GLU A 83 10.84 12.18 -5.72
C GLU A 83 11.53 11.02 -5.02
N PHE A 84 10.79 9.95 -4.78
CA PHE A 84 11.32 8.74 -4.16
C PHE A 84 12.47 8.16 -5.00
N LEU A 85 12.31 8.08 -6.31
CA LEU A 85 13.35 7.58 -7.20
C LEU A 85 14.57 8.49 -7.25
N LYS A 86 14.38 9.80 -7.17
CA LYS A 86 15.48 10.75 -7.13
C LYS A 86 16.33 10.57 -5.87
N GLN A 87 15.67 10.39 -4.72
CA GLN A 87 16.36 10.18 -3.46
C GLN A 87 17.19 8.90 -3.47
N ASP A 88 16.62 7.83 -4.04
CA ASP A 88 17.33 6.56 -4.15
C ASP A 88 18.61 6.72 -4.99
N THR A 89 18.51 7.44 -6.12
CA THR A 89 19.67 7.72 -6.98
C THR A 89 20.74 8.52 -6.22
N GLN A 90 20.34 9.51 -5.43
CA GLN A 90 21.26 10.32 -4.65
C GLN A 90 21.95 9.51 -3.55
N MET A 91 21.21 8.60 -2.93
CA MET A 91 21.78 7.77 -1.85
C MET A 91 22.74 6.71 -2.36
N ASN A 92 22.70 6.38 -3.62
CA ASN A 92 23.58 5.38 -4.22
C ASN A 92 24.89 5.96 -4.74
N LEU A 93 25.14 7.22 -4.47
CA LEU A 93 26.40 7.86 -4.77
C LEU A 93 27.43 7.56 -3.68
#